data_2fb4f382ba63bbfc1a771c357327539e
#
_entry.id   2fb4f382ba63bbfc1a771c357327539e
#
_cell.length_a   1.000
_cell.length_b   1.000
_cell.length_c   1.000
_cell.angle_alpha   90.00
_cell.angle_beta   90.00
_cell.angle_gamma   90.00
#
_symmetry.space_group_name_H-M   'P 1'
#
loop_
_entity.id
_entity.type
_entity.pdbx_description
1 polymer ?
#
loop_
_entity_poly.entity_id
_entity_poly.type
_entity_poly.pdbx_seq_one_letter_code
_entity_poly.pdbx_strand_id
1 'polypeptide(L)'
;YVGHTSSNLTNYAIAKDEAEMTINNNATIKHLASSSVAHQQTKGLTLSKSAKIKALPNLYIDEYDVVANHACSIGSINKEDLFYLMSRGLDETEASKIVVMGYVKPILDHIDDADLKQKIEKEFAKKLLN
;
A
#
# COMPACT_ATOMS: atom_id res chain seq x y z
N TYR A 1 -11.98 -18.08 8.13
CA TYR A 1 -13.04 -17.21 8.69
C TYR A 1 -14.09 -18.06 9.35
N VAL A 2 -14.60 -17.62 10.48
CA VAL A 2 -15.83 -18.10 11.12
C VAL A 2 -16.94 -17.18 10.64
N GLY A 3 -18.21 -17.62 10.66
CA GLY A 3 -19.32 -16.78 10.24
C GLY A 3 -19.39 -15.42 10.93
N HIS A 4 -19.98 -14.42 10.28
CA HIS A 4 -20.12 -13.04 10.76
C HIS A 4 -18.79 -12.32 11.07
N THR A 5 -17.71 -12.62 10.32
CA THR A 5 -16.42 -11.98 10.48
C THR A 5 -16.15 -10.95 9.37
N SER A 6 -15.41 -9.90 9.70
CA SER A 6 -14.96 -8.91 8.73
C SER A 6 -13.44 -8.79 8.74
N SER A 7 -12.82 -8.72 7.58
CA SER A 7 -11.39 -8.52 7.42
C SER A 7 -11.11 -7.50 6.30
N ASN A 8 -10.31 -6.50 6.65
CA ASN A 8 -9.76 -5.55 5.70
C ASN A 8 -8.24 -5.67 5.69
N LEU A 9 -7.67 -6.09 4.57
CA LEU A 9 -6.23 -6.16 4.36
C LEU A 9 -5.83 -5.08 3.36
N THR A 10 -5.02 -4.14 3.79
CA THR A 10 -4.45 -3.13 2.89
C THR A 10 -2.93 -3.22 2.91
N ASN A 11 -2.33 -3.43 1.75
CA ASN A 11 -0.88 -3.42 1.55
C ASN A 11 -0.48 -2.13 0.86
N TYR A 12 0.60 -1.53 1.35
CA TYR A 12 1.30 -0.44 0.68
C TYR A 12 2.70 -0.90 0.31
N ALA A 13 3.06 -0.74 -0.94
CA ALA A 13 4.35 -1.15 -1.47
C ALA A 13 5.04 0.03 -2.15
N ILE A 14 6.32 0.23 -1.85
CA ILE A 14 7.14 1.23 -2.52
C ILE A 14 8.38 0.53 -3.04
N ALA A 15 8.65 0.64 -4.33
CA ALA A 15 9.83 0.07 -4.97
C ALA A 15 10.65 1.18 -5.62
N LYS A 16 11.98 1.11 -5.44
CA LYS A 16 12.95 2.09 -5.93
C LYS A 16 14.09 1.36 -6.64
N ASP A 17 14.80 2.06 -7.49
CA ASP A 17 15.95 1.58 -8.27
C ASP A 17 15.57 0.37 -9.14
N GLU A 18 16.18 -0.78 -8.97
CA GLU A 18 15.92 -2.02 -9.70
C GLU A 18 15.13 -3.04 -8.85
N ALA A 19 14.50 -2.57 -7.76
CA ALA A 19 13.77 -3.46 -6.87
C ALA A 19 12.58 -4.13 -7.57
N GLU A 20 12.46 -5.43 -7.42
CA GLU A 20 11.29 -6.20 -7.84
C GLU A 20 10.57 -6.76 -6.61
N MET A 21 9.28 -6.48 -6.49
CA MET A 21 8.45 -6.91 -5.37
C MET A 21 7.24 -7.69 -5.87
N THR A 22 6.97 -8.83 -5.28
CA THR A 22 5.74 -9.59 -5.49
C THR A 22 4.97 -9.69 -4.19
N ILE A 23 3.71 -9.27 -4.21
CA ILE A 23 2.79 -9.35 -3.08
C ILE A 23 1.72 -10.38 -3.41
N ASN A 24 1.66 -11.44 -2.63
CA ASN A 24 0.68 -12.50 -2.78
C ASN A 24 -0.27 -12.49 -1.59
N ASN A 25 -1.52 -12.11 -1.82
CA ASN A 25 -2.57 -12.04 -0.80
C ASN A 25 -3.56 -13.19 -1.02
N ASN A 26 -3.75 -14.00 0.01
CA ASN A 26 -4.71 -15.09 -0.03
C ASN A 26 -5.77 -14.86 1.06
N ALA A 27 -7.04 -14.80 0.68
CA ALA A 27 -8.15 -14.86 1.61
C ALA A 27 -8.97 -16.14 1.32
N THR A 28 -9.26 -16.89 2.37
CA THR A 28 -10.06 -18.11 2.28
C THR A 28 -11.29 -17.96 3.15
N ILE A 29 -12.48 -18.07 2.56
CA ILE A 29 -13.76 -18.15 3.26
C ILE A 29 -14.26 -19.57 3.09
N LYS A 30 -14.28 -20.33 4.18
CA LYS A 30 -14.69 -21.73 4.18
C LYS A 30 -16.20 -21.87 4.26
N HIS A 31 -16.68 -23.02 3.91
CA HIS A 31 -18.08 -23.42 4.12
C HIS A 31 -18.51 -23.19 5.58
N LEU A 32 -19.75 -22.77 5.81
CA LEU A 32 -20.34 -22.36 7.09
C LEU A 32 -19.80 -21.03 7.67
N ALA A 33 -19.00 -20.27 6.92
CA ALA A 33 -18.58 -18.93 7.31
C ALA A 33 -19.52 -17.85 6.74
N SER A 34 -20.84 -18.05 6.82
CA SER A 34 -21.84 -17.13 6.28
C SER A 34 -21.74 -15.72 6.87
N SER A 35 -22.23 -14.73 6.13
CA SER A 35 -22.21 -13.31 6.49
C SER A 35 -20.80 -12.76 6.78
N SER A 36 -19.78 -13.38 6.20
CA SER A 36 -18.38 -12.89 6.31
C SER A 36 -18.06 -11.90 5.21
N VAL A 37 -17.22 -10.94 5.55
CA VAL A 37 -16.75 -9.88 4.66
C VAL A 37 -15.23 -9.91 4.54
N ALA A 38 -14.68 -9.96 3.34
CA ALA A 38 -13.24 -9.94 3.09
C ALA A 38 -12.89 -8.90 2.01
N HIS A 39 -12.15 -7.88 2.40
CA HIS A 39 -11.62 -6.88 1.47
C HIS A 39 -10.10 -6.95 1.44
N GLN A 40 -9.54 -7.02 0.23
CA GLN A 40 -8.10 -6.95 -0.01
C GLN A 40 -7.81 -5.73 -0.88
N GLN A 41 -6.86 -4.91 -0.48
CA GLN A 41 -6.37 -3.79 -1.28
C GLN A 41 -4.85 -3.79 -1.32
N THR A 42 -4.28 -3.64 -2.52
CA THR A 42 -2.85 -3.41 -2.69
C THR A 42 -2.65 -2.08 -3.40
N LYS A 43 -1.89 -1.20 -2.77
CA LYS A 43 -1.43 0.06 -3.35
C LYS A 43 0.07 -0.01 -3.55
N GLY A 44 0.54 0.23 -4.77
CA GLY A 44 1.95 0.19 -5.14
C GLY A 44 2.41 1.52 -5.74
N LEU A 45 3.60 1.99 -5.34
CA LEU A 45 4.25 3.16 -5.89
C LEU A 45 5.66 2.80 -6.33
N THR A 46 5.96 2.99 -7.61
CA THR A 46 7.32 2.86 -8.15
C THR A 46 7.98 4.23 -8.23
N LEU A 47 9.19 4.34 -7.70
CA LEU A 47 9.97 5.58 -7.67
C LEU A 47 10.97 5.67 -8.83
N SER A 48 11.20 4.58 -9.54
CA SER A 48 12.08 4.50 -10.69
C SER A 48 11.45 3.68 -11.82
N LYS A 49 11.93 3.88 -13.04
CA LYS A 49 11.44 3.16 -14.23
C LYS A 49 11.77 1.66 -14.20
N SER A 50 12.85 1.28 -13.51
CA SER A 50 13.32 -0.10 -13.41
C SER A 50 12.63 -0.87 -12.30
N ALA A 51 12.04 -0.16 -11.33
CA ALA A 51 11.33 -0.77 -10.22
C ALA A 51 10.03 -1.45 -10.67
N LYS A 52 9.76 -2.63 -10.12
CA LYS A 52 8.57 -3.42 -10.45
C LYS A 52 7.83 -3.85 -9.19
N ILE A 53 6.51 -3.73 -9.24
CA ILE A 53 5.62 -4.26 -8.22
C ILE A 53 4.59 -5.15 -8.90
N LYS A 54 4.43 -6.36 -8.42
CA LYS A 54 3.42 -7.33 -8.86
C LYS A 54 2.52 -7.69 -7.69
N ALA A 55 1.21 -7.56 -7.86
CA ALA A 55 0.23 -7.98 -6.87
C ALA A 55 -0.57 -9.19 -7.41
N LEU A 56 -0.71 -10.19 -6.56
CA LEU A 56 -1.44 -11.44 -6.83
C LEU A 56 -2.49 -11.63 -5.74
N PRO A 57 -3.65 -10.93 -5.84
CA PRO A 57 -4.74 -11.13 -4.89
C PRO A 57 -5.52 -12.39 -5.25
N ASN A 58 -5.72 -13.28 -4.29
CA ASN A 58 -6.47 -14.51 -4.45
C ASN A 58 -7.61 -14.58 -3.43
N LEU A 59 -8.81 -14.93 -3.89
CA LEU A 59 -9.99 -15.16 -3.07
C LEU A 59 -10.45 -16.59 -3.29
N TYR A 60 -10.38 -17.40 -2.24
CA TYR A 60 -10.88 -18.78 -2.21
C TYR A 60 -12.16 -18.81 -1.40
N ILE A 61 -13.31 -18.93 -2.07
CA ILE A 61 -14.62 -18.76 -1.45
C ILE A 61 -15.42 -20.04 -1.63
N ASP A 62 -15.78 -20.66 -0.50
CA ASP A 62 -16.61 -21.87 -0.42
C ASP A 62 -17.87 -21.60 0.40
N GLU A 63 -18.42 -20.38 0.28
CA GLU A 63 -19.65 -19.95 0.95
C GLU A 63 -20.41 -18.97 0.06
N TYR A 64 -21.74 -19.03 0.06
CA TYR A 64 -22.58 -18.22 -0.83
C TYR A 64 -22.96 -16.87 -0.22
N ASP A 65 -23.22 -16.82 1.08
CA ASP A 65 -23.64 -15.62 1.81
C ASP A 65 -22.43 -14.84 2.33
N VAL A 66 -21.65 -14.26 1.41
CA VAL A 66 -20.44 -13.50 1.75
C VAL A 66 -20.24 -12.31 0.83
N VAL A 67 -19.48 -11.32 1.29
CA VAL A 67 -18.97 -10.23 0.47
C VAL A 67 -17.46 -10.33 0.42
N ALA A 68 -16.89 -10.53 -0.75
CA ALA A 68 -15.46 -10.59 -0.92
C ALA A 68 -15.03 -9.81 -2.17
N ASN A 69 -14.03 -8.97 -2.01
CA ASN A 69 -13.46 -8.25 -3.14
C ASN A 69 -11.97 -8.02 -2.96
N HIS A 70 -11.31 -7.73 -4.07
CA HIS A 70 -9.94 -7.25 -4.08
C HIS A 70 -9.81 -6.04 -5.01
N ALA A 71 -8.84 -5.18 -4.70
CA ALA A 71 -8.45 -4.05 -5.54
C ALA A 71 -6.93 -3.95 -5.60
N CYS A 72 -6.42 -3.51 -6.73
CA CYS A 72 -5.00 -3.26 -6.92
C CYS A 72 -4.81 -1.94 -7.67
N SER A 73 -3.92 -1.09 -7.15
CA SER A 73 -3.51 0.15 -7.80
C SER A 73 -2.00 0.26 -7.72
N ILE A 74 -1.32 0.17 -8.86
CA ILE A 74 0.13 0.30 -8.95
C ILE A 74 0.43 1.40 -9.96
N GLY A 75 1.23 2.38 -9.56
CA GLY A 75 1.61 3.51 -10.40
C GLY A 75 3.00 4.04 -10.08
N SER A 76 3.46 5.00 -10.86
CA SER A 76 4.65 5.80 -10.59
C SER A 76 4.27 7.15 -9.98
N ILE A 77 5.26 7.87 -9.44
CA ILE A 77 5.04 9.26 -9.00
C ILE A 77 4.51 10.06 -10.19
N ASN A 78 3.46 10.83 -9.95
CA ASN A 78 2.90 11.73 -10.95
C ASN A 78 3.89 12.88 -11.22
N LYS A 79 4.26 13.05 -12.47
CA LYS A 79 5.18 14.10 -12.90
C LYS A 79 4.60 15.51 -12.72
N GLU A 80 3.30 15.66 -12.84
CA GLU A 80 2.62 16.95 -12.64
C GLU A 80 2.67 17.38 -11.18
N ASP A 81 2.50 16.43 -10.24
CA ASP A 81 2.63 16.68 -8.81
C ASP A 81 4.06 17.08 -8.44
N LEU A 82 5.06 16.39 -8.99
CA LEU A 82 6.47 16.76 -8.82
C LEU A 82 6.73 18.15 -9.38
N PHE A 83 6.32 18.41 -10.62
CA PHE A 83 6.50 19.71 -11.25
C PHE A 83 5.86 20.84 -10.43
N TYR A 84 4.65 20.63 -9.92
CA TYR A 84 3.98 21.61 -9.06
C TYR A 84 4.80 21.91 -7.80
N LEU A 85 5.27 20.88 -7.08
CA LEU A 85 6.08 21.06 -5.88
C LEU A 85 7.41 21.76 -6.18
N MET A 86 8.08 21.37 -7.26
CA MET A 86 9.32 22.02 -7.71
C MET A 86 9.11 23.47 -8.11
N SER A 87 7.97 23.82 -8.72
CA SER A 87 7.63 25.20 -9.05
C SER A 87 7.41 26.09 -7.81
N ARG A 88 7.23 25.48 -6.64
CA ARG A 88 7.14 26.14 -5.33
C ARG A 88 8.47 26.24 -4.60
N GLY A 89 9.57 25.88 -5.25
CA GLY A 89 10.94 26.05 -4.75
C GLY A 89 11.55 24.81 -4.09
N LEU A 90 10.90 23.66 -4.15
CA LEU A 90 11.48 22.39 -3.67
C LEU A 90 12.40 21.80 -4.74
N ASP A 91 13.45 21.13 -4.35
CA ASP A 91 14.22 20.30 -5.25
C ASP A 91 13.46 18.97 -5.52
N GLU A 92 13.90 18.20 -6.52
CA GLU A 92 13.24 16.96 -6.93
C GLU A 92 13.22 15.92 -5.80
N THR A 93 14.25 15.86 -4.99
CA THR A 93 14.36 14.94 -3.85
C THR A 93 13.35 15.30 -2.76
N GLU A 94 13.27 16.58 -2.42
CA GLU A 94 12.30 17.09 -1.44
C GLU A 94 10.86 16.88 -1.93
N ALA A 95 10.58 17.18 -3.20
CA ALA A 95 9.27 16.98 -3.80
C ALA A 95 8.87 15.50 -3.78
N SER A 96 9.77 14.60 -4.21
CA SER A 96 9.54 13.15 -4.17
C SER A 96 9.28 12.64 -2.77
N LYS A 97 10.02 13.12 -1.78
CA LYS A 97 9.82 12.78 -0.36
C LYS A 97 8.43 13.17 0.13
N ILE A 98 7.96 14.37 -0.21
CA ILE A 98 6.63 14.83 0.19
C ILE A 98 5.56 13.92 -0.40
N VAL A 99 5.64 13.59 -1.69
CA VAL A 99 4.69 12.70 -2.36
C VAL A 99 4.67 11.32 -1.70
N VAL A 100 5.84 10.73 -1.45
CA VAL A 100 5.94 9.40 -0.83
C VAL A 100 5.45 9.42 0.61
N MET A 101 5.77 10.46 1.38
CA MET A 101 5.26 10.58 2.76
C MET A 101 3.74 10.73 2.79
N GLY A 102 3.16 11.47 1.84
CA GLY A 102 1.70 11.53 1.66
C GLY A 102 1.08 10.17 1.33
N TYR A 103 1.78 9.36 0.53
CA TYR A 103 1.34 8.01 0.17
C TYR A 103 1.33 7.03 1.36
N VAL A 104 2.29 7.12 2.28
CA VAL A 104 2.37 6.25 3.47
C VAL A 104 1.60 6.79 4.67
N LYS A 105 1.22 8.07 4.67
CA LYS A 105 0.50 8.71 5.77
C LYS A 105 -0.72 7.94 6.26
N PRO A 106 -1.59 7.37 5.41
CA PRO A 106 -2.73 6.59 5.87
C PRO A 106 -2.37 5.39 6.76
N ILE A 107 -1.18 4.79 6.56
CA ILE A 107 -0.68 3.71 7.44
C ILE A 107 -0.24 4.29 8.78
N LEU A 108 0.51 5.39 8.73
CA LEU A 108 1.04 6.04 9.92
C LEU A 108 -0.07 6.58 10.84
N ASP A 109 -1.18 6.99 10.25
CA ASP A 109 -2.34 7.49 11.01
C ASP A 109 -3.09 6.39 11.80
N HIS A 110 -2.83 5.10 11.51
CA HIS A 110 -3.34 3.98 12.29
C HIS A 110 -2.41 3.54 13.45
N ILE A 111 -1.29 4.22 13.62
CA ILE A 111 -0.32 3.93 14.68
C ILE A 111 -0.54 4.93 15.80
N ASP A 112 -1.05 4.47 16.94
CA ASP A 112 -1.31 5.31 18.13
C ASP A 112 -0.03 5.66 18.89
N ASP A 113 1.01 4.79 18.81
CA ASP A 113 2.29 5.01 19.45
C ASP A 113 3.12 6.07 18.69
N ALA A 114 3.25 7.25 19.28
CA ALA A 114 3.94 8.39 18.68
C ALA A 114 5.44 8.13 18.45
N ASP A 115 6.11 7.39 19.34
CA ASP A 115 7.53 7.08 19.23
C ASP A 115 7.77 6.09 18.08
N LEU A 116 6.93 5.08 17.97
CA LEU A 116 6.96 4.12 16.87
C LEU A 116 6.68 4.82 15.53
N LYS A 117 5.66 5.68 15.47
CA LYS A 117 5.34 6.47 14.28
C LYS A 117 6.54 7.30 13.82
N GLN A 118 7.15 8.06 14.72
CA GLN A 118 8.32 8.88 14.42
C GLN A 118 9.52 8.04 13.94
N LYS A 119 9.74 6.87 14.54
CA LYS A 119 10.80 5.94 14.13
C LYS A 119 10.58 5.44 12.71
N ILE A 120 9.36 5.05 12.37
CA ILE A 120 9.00 4.60 11.02
C ILE A 120 9.18 5.74 10.02
N GLU A 121 8.70 6.95 10.31
CA GLU A 121 8.88 8.12 9.44
C GLU A 121 10.36 8.41 9.15
N LYS A 122 11.23 8.35 10.16
CA LYS A 122 12.66 8.54 10.01
C LYS A 122 13.30 7.47 9.11
N GLU A 123 12.94 6.21 9.30
CA GLU A 123 13.47 5.11 8.48
C GLU A 123 13.01 5.20 7.02
N PHE A 124 11.76 5.57 6.77
CA PHE A 124 11.27 5.86 5.42
C PHE A 124 12.04 7.00 4.77
N ALA A 125 12.18 8.13 5.48
CA ALA A 125 12.91 9.28 4.97
C ALA A 125 14.37 8.92 4.62
N LYS A 126 15.05 8.12 5.46
CA LYS A 126 16.40 7.66 5.21
C LYS A 126 16.51 6.78 3.96
N LYS A 127 15.60 5.84 3.77
CA LYS A 127 15.59 4.95 2.60
C LYS A 127 15.24 5.65 1.29
N LEU A 128 14.53 6.77 1.35
CA LEU A 128 14.16 7.55 0.17
C LEU A 128 15.28 8.49 -0.29
N LEU A 129 16.15 8.92 0.63
CA LEU A 129 17.22 9.88 0.37
C LEU A 129 18.56 9.22 -0.05
N ASN A 130 18.68 7.90 0.14
CA ASN A 130 19.83 7.10 -0.30
C ASN A 130 19.45 6.27 -1.52
#